data_618cfa47b60c417134a7c2e6e4a21ad2
#
_entry.id   618cfa47b60c417134a7c2e6e4a21ad2
#
_cell.length_a   1.000
_cell.length_b   1.000
_cell.length_c   1.000
_cell.angle_alpha   90.00
_cell.angle_beta   90.00
_cell.angle_gamma   90.00
#
_symmetry.space_group_name_H-M   'P 1'
#
loop_
_entity.id
_entity.type
_entity.pdbx_description
1 polymer ?
#
loop_
_entity_poly.entity_id
_entity_poly.type
_entity_poly.pdbx_seq_one_letter_code
_entity_poly.pdbx_strand_id
1 'polypeptide(L)'
;MSLTKKISDKKVNFEFNKEFINVFSKKIKDNDTEFLNKTLKELHPADSADLIENLMPENRSKLIELEGFNLDPEIFTELNESIQAEIFIILSTESIVNI
;
A
#
# COMPACT_ATOMS: atom_id res chain seq x y z
N MET A 1 7.00 -10.09 26.77
CA MET A 1 7.42 -10.07 26.06
C MET A 1 7.39 -10.19 25.41
N SER A 2 7.16 -10.06 25.53
CA SER A 2 7.43 -10.06 24.65
C SER A 2 7.40 -10.24 23.99
N LEU A 3 7.13 -10.39 24.28
CA LEU A 3 7.34 -10.47 23.45
C LEU A 3 7.15 -10.64 22.73
N THR A 4 6.91 -10.71 23.03
CA THR A 4 7.03 -10.72 22.16
C THR A 4 6.88 -10.65 21.50
N LYS A 5 6.59 -10.74 21.73
CA LYS A 5 6.78 -10.45 21.06
C LYS A 5 6.82 -10.61 20.27
N LYS A 6 6.68 -10.70 20.28
CA LYS A 6 6.96 -10.62 19.57
C LYS A 6 6.76 -11.11 18.81
N ILE A 7 6.47 -11.41 18.72
CA ILE A 7 6.33 -11.91 18.00
C ILE A 7 5.54 -11.94 17.15
N SER A 8 5.00 -12.27 17.13
CA SER A 8 4.36 -12.03 16.26
C SER A 8 4.02 -11.07 16.12
N ASP A 9 4.14 -10.90 16.87
CA ASP A 9 3.93 -9.80 16.94
C ASP A 9 4.51 -9.01 16.04
N LYS A 10 5.02 -9.36 15.28
CA LYS A 10 5.35 -8.59 14.35
C LYS A 10 4.32 -7.86 13.69
N LYS A 11 3.20 -8.37 13.46
CA LYS A 11 2.05 -7.69 12.98
C LYS A 11 1.72 -6.56 13.86
N VAL A 12 1.82 -6.76 15.14
CA VAL A 12 1.60 -5.70 16.09
C VAL A 12 2.55 -4.56 15.86
N ASN A 13 3.78 -4.87 15.56
CA ASN A 13 4.78 -3.86 15.37
C ASN A 13 4.56 -3.05 14.11
N PHE A 14 3.86 -3.63 13.17
CA PHE A 14 3.61 -2.94 11.92
C PHE A 14 2.22 -2.43 11.79
N GLU A 15 1.52 -2.37 12.91
CA GLU A 15 0.28 -1.67 12.91
C GLU A 15 0.61 -0.22 12.73
N PHE A 16 0.25 0.36 11.61
CA PHE A 16 0.57 1.74 11.32
C PHE A 16 -0.31 2.65 12.16
N ASN A 17 0.30 3.62 12.83
CA ASN A 17 -0.50 4.57 13.57
C ASN A 17 -1.13 5.54 12.60
N LYS A 18 -2.12 6.27 13.10
CA LYS A 18 -2.86 7.22 12.29
C LYS A 18 -1.97 8.27 11.69
N GLU A 19 -0.98 8.67 12.43
CA GLU A 19 -0.09 9.73 11.98
C GLU A 19 0.66 9.33 10.73
N PHE A 20 1.20 8.12 10.72
CA PHE A 20 1.92 7.63 9.55
C PHE A 20 1.01 7.52 8.35
N ILE A 21 -0.20 6.99 8.56
CA ILE A 21 -1.17 6.85 7.49
C ILE A 21 -1.55 8.21 6.94
N ASN A 22 -1.70 9.20 7.81
CA ASN A 22 -2.03 10.56 7.38
C ASN A 22 -0.91 11.18 6.57
N VAL A 23 0.33 11.00 6.99
CA VAL A 23 1.47 11.53 6.24
C VAL A 23 1.53 10.86 4.86
N PHE A 24 1.40 9.55 4.83
CA PHE A 24 1.47 8.83 3.57
C PHE A 24 0.33 9.27 2.64
N SER A 25 -0.87 9.43 3.20
CA SER A 25 -2.02 9.88 2.41
C SER A 25 -1.80 11.26 1.84
N LYS A 26 -1.18 12.15 2.62
CA LYS A 26 -0.89 13.48 2.12
C LYS A 26 0.10 13.43 0.97
N LYS A 27 1.09 12.54 1.07
CA LYS A 27 2.06 12.38 -0.01
C LYS A 27 1.39 11.87 -1.28
N ILE A 28 0.37 11.03 -1.12
CA ILE A 28 -0.41 10.58 -2.26
C ILE A 28 -1.10 11.78 -2.91
N LYS A 29 -1.74 12.61 -2.11
CA LYS A 29 -2.45 13.78 -2.62
C LYS A 29 -1.51 14.76 -3.30
N ASP A 30 -0.29 14.83 -2.81
CA ASP A 30 0.71 15.74 -3.36
C ASP A 30 1.43 15.16 -4.57
N ASN A 31 1.10 13.94 -4.98
CA ASN A 31 1.75 13.26 -6.10
C ASN A 31 3.25 13.10 -5.89
N ASP A 32 3.64 12.90 -4.63
CA ASP A 32 5.05 12.75 -4.29
C ASP A 32 5.49 11.32 -4.56
N THR A 33 5.63 11.00 -5.83
CA THR A 33 5.91 9.63 -6.26
C THR A 33 7.25 9.13 -5.75
N GLU A 34 8.21 10.01 -5.60
CA GLU A 34 9.51 9.62 -5.08
C GLU A 34 9.39 9.09 -3.65
N PHE A 35 8.66 9.82 -2.81
CA PHE A 35 8.45 9.40 -1.43
C PHE A 35 7.66 8.09 -1.39
N LEU A 36 6.61 7.99 -2.20
CA LEU A 36 5.75 6.81 -2.21
C LEU A 36 6.54 5.57 -2.64
N ASN A 37 7.29 5.72 -3.71
CA ASN A 37 8.05 4.60 -4.26
C ASN A 37 9.10 4.13 -3.27
N LYS A 38 9.82 5.08 -2.68
CA LYS A 38 10.86 4.76 -1.72
C LYS A 38 10.28 4.04 -0.51
N THR A 39 9.18 4.56 0.03
CA THR A 39 8.55 3.96 1.19
C THR A 39 8.11 2.53 0.91
N LEU A 40 7.45 2.32 -0.22
CA LEU A 40 6.95 0.99 -0.53
C LEU A 40 8.07 0.00 -0.80
N LYS A 41 9.20 0.48 -1.30
CA LYS A 41 10.33 -0.40 -1.52
C LYS A 41 11.08 -0.75 -0.24
N GLU A 42 11.03 0.14 0.73
CA GLU A 42 11.72 -0.11 2.00
C GLU A 42 10.94 -1.01 2.94
N LEU A 43 9.64 -1.05 2.78
CA LEU A 43 8.81 -1.91 3.62
C LEU A 43 8.81 -3.33 3.09
N HIS A 44 8.66 -4.28 4.02
CA HIS A 44 8.43 -5.65 3.62
C HIS A 44 7.11 -5.71 2.84
N PRO A 45 6.98 -6.57 1.82
CA PRO A 45 5.75 -6.63 1.03
C PRO A 45 4.48 -6.80 1.87
N ALA A 46 4.53 -7.60 2.93
CA ALA A 46 3.36 -7.78 3.79
C ALA A 46 2.99 -6.47 4.48
N ASP A 47 3.98 -5.68 4.84
CA ASP A 47 3.73 -4.40 5.52
C ASP A 47 3.22 -3.36 4.54
N SER A 48 3.73 -3.37 3.32
CA SER A 48 3.21 -2.50 2.28
C SER A 48 1.75 -2.83 2.00
N ALA A 49 1.42 -4.12 1.98
CA ALA A 49 0.04 -4.53 1.77
C ALA A 49 -0.85 -4.04 2.90
N ASP A 50 -0.39 -4.15 4.15
CA ASP A 50 -1.15 -3.65 5.29
C ASP A 50 -1.38 -2.15 5.18
N LEU A 51 -0.36 -1.41 4.77
CA LEU A 51 -0.49 0.03 4.60
C LEU A 51 -1.56 0.34 3.55
N ILE A 52 -1.50 -0.33 2.42
CA ILE A 52 -2.44 -0.11 1.34
C ILE A 52 -3.86 -0.42 1.79
N GLU A 53 -4.05 -1.49 2.55
CA GLU A 53 -5.36 -1.87 3.04
C GLU A 53 -5.91 -0.87 4.04
N ASN A 54 -5.05 -0.12 4.71
CA ASN A 54 -5.47 0.86 5.70
C ASN A 54 -5.74 2.24 5.11
N LEU A 55 -5.45 2.44 3.85
CA LEU A 55 -5.74 3.73 3.21
C LEU A 55 -7.24 3.84 2.93
N MET A 56 -7.73 5.06 2.91
CA MET A 56 -9.09 5.31 2.47
C MET A 56 -9.19 4.96 0.99
N PRO A 57 -10.36 4.50 0.54
CA PRO A 57 -10.48 4.03 -0.86
C PRO A 57 -10.01 5.01 -1.90
N GLU A 58 -10.31 6.29 -1.73
CA GLU A 58 -9.89 7.27 -2.73
C GLU A 58 -8.39 7.47 -2.74
N ASN A 59 -7.75 7.41 -1.57
CA ASN A 59 -6.30 7.51 -1.50
C ASN A 59 -5.65 6.26 -2.07
N ARG A 60 -6.24 5.11 -1.80
CA ARG A 60 -5.75 3.85 -2.34
C ARG A 60 -5.82 3.85 -3.85
N SER A 61 -6.94 4.28 -4.41
CA SER A 61 -7.09 4.36 -5.86
C SER A 61 -6.05 5.25 -6.47
N LYS A 62 -5.83 6.41 -5.87
CA LYS A 62 -4.85 7.34 -6.41
C LYS A 62 -3.43 6.76 -6.31
N LEU A 63 -3.11 6.10 -5.22
CA LEU A 63 -1.80 5.45 -5.09
C LEU A 63 -1.59 4.44 -6.21
N ILE A 64 -2.60 3.64 -6.50
CA ILE A 64 -2.48 2.64 -7.55
C ILE A 64 -2.34 3.30 -8.91
N GLU A 65 -3.02 4.41 -9.14
CA GLU A 65 -2.85 5.14 -10.39
C GLU A 65 -1.44 5.66 -10.55
N LEU A 66 -0.84 6.09 -9.45
CA LEU A 66 0.50 6.67 -9.49
C LEU A 66 1.59 5.60 -9.55
N GLU A 67 1.42 4.53 -8.78
CA GLU A 67 2.50 3.57 -8.56
C GLU A 67 2.15 2.12 -8.85
N GLY A 68 0.92 1.85 -9.26
CA GLY A 68 0.45 0.46 -9.37
C GLY A 68 1.34 -0.44 -10.21
N PHE A 69 1.81 0.06 -11.34
CA PHE A 69 2.64 -0.76 -12.24
C PHE A 69 4.06 -0.94 -11.71
N ASN A 70 4.44 -0.19 -10.68
CA ASN A 70 5.76 -0.28 -10.08
C ASN A 70 5.76 -1.06 -8.77
N LEU A 71 4.61 -1.56 -8.35
CA LEU A 71 4.54 -2.31 -7.10
C LEU A 71 5.20 -3.67 -7.26
N ASP A 72 5.90 -4.09 -6.20
CA ASP A 72 6.42 -5.44 -6.12
C ASP A 72 5.25 -6.41 -6.21
N PRO A 73 5.29 -7.38 -7.13
CA PRO A 73 4.19 -8.35 -7.23
C PRO A 73 3.88 -9.07 -5.91
N GLU A 74 4.86 -9.21 -5.05
CA GLU A 74 4.64 -9.84 -3.75
C GLU A 74 3.67 -9.05 -2.89
N ILE A 75 3.65 -7.73 -3.02
CA ILE A 75 2.70 -6.91 -2.29
C ILE A 75 1.29 -7.34 -2.67
N PHE A 76 1.10 -7.53 -3.97
CA PHE A 76 -0.21 -7.89 -4.50
C PHE A 76 -0.71 -9.20 -3.89
N THR A 77 0.17 -10.20 -3.76
CA THR A 77 -0.21 -11.49 -3.21
C THR A 77 -0.54 -11.43 -1.73
N GLU A 78 -0.06 -10.39 -1.05
CA GLU A 78 -0.32 -10.23 0.39
C GLU A 78 -1.62 -9.48 0.68
N LEU A 79 -2.20 -8.86 -0.32
CA LEU A 79 -3.45 -8.10 -0.14
C LEU A 79 -4.64 -9.04 -0.03
N ASN A 80 -5.69 -8.61 0.68
CA ASN A 80 -6.90 -9.41 0.72
C ASN A 80 -7.57 -9.38 -0.66
N GLU A 81 -8.44 -10.36 -0.91
CA GLU A 81 -9.01 -10.55 -2.24
C GLU A 81 -9.81 -9.38 -2.74
N SER A 82 -10.52 -8.73 -1.83
CA SER A 82 -11.35 -7.59 -2.19
C SER A 82 -10.50 -6.45 -2.73
N ILE A 83 -9.37 -6.19 -2.07
CA ILE A 83 -8.45 -5.14 -2.49
C ILE A 83 -7.72 -5.54 -3.77
N GLN A 84 -7.37 -6.81 -3.91
CA GLN A 84 -6.77 -7.30 -5.15
C GLN A 84 -7.68 -7.02 -6.34
N ALA A 85 -8.97 -7.32 -6.18
CA ALA A 85 -9.94 -7.11 -7.24
C ALA A 85 -10.06 -5.62 -7.59
N GLU A 86 -10.08 -4.79 -6.57
CA GLU A 86 -10.16 -3.35 -6.75
C GLU A 86 -8.97 -2.84 -7.56
N ILE A 87 -7.77 -3.27 -7.19
CA ILE A 87 -6.56 -2.85 -7.86
C ILE A 87 -6.53 -3.36 -9.30
N PHE A 88 -6.94 -4.60 -9.49
CA PHE A 88 -6.96 -5.18 -10.82
C PHE A 88 -7.85 -4.37 -11.77
N ILE A 89 -8.99 -3.93 -11.27
CA ILE A 89 -9.90 -3.12 -12.07
C ILE A 89 -9.25 -1.78 -12.42
N ILE A 90 -8.62 -1.14 -11.45
CA ILE A 90 -7.96 0.14 -11.68
C ILE A 90 -6.88 0.00 -12.75
N LEU A 91 -6.02 -1.00 -12.61
CA LEU A 91 -4.94 -1.20 -13.55
C LEU A 91 -5.44 -1.56 -14.94
N SER A 92 -6.50 -2.34 -15.01
CA SER A 92 -7.10 -2.70 -16.31
C SER A 92 -7.64 -1.48 -17.02
N THR A 93 -8.29 -0.61 -16.27
CA THR A 93 -8.85 0.62 -16.81
C THR A 93 -7.74 1.54 -17.32
N GLU A 94 -6.67 1.67 -16.54
CA GLU A 94 -5.53 2.48 -16.94
C GLU A 94 -4.91 1.96 -18.21
N SER A 95 -4.78 0.65 -18.31
CA SER A 95 -4.20 0.01 -19.46
C SER A 95 -5.01 0.30 -20.72
N ILE A 96 -6.33 0.23 -20.59
CA ILE A 96 -7.22 0.50 -21.72
C ILE A 96 -7.13 1.96 -22.13
N VAL A 97 -7.12 2.86 -21.18
CA VAL A 97 -7.05 4.29 -21.46
C VAL A 97 -5.75 4.65 -22.16
N ASN A 98 -4.69 3.96 -21.86
CA ASN A 98 -3.38 4.27 -22.41
C ASN A 98 -3.11 3.65 -23.78
N ILE A 99 -4.04 2.90 -24.29
CA ILE A 99 -3.94 2.38 -25.63
C ILE A 99 -4.42 3.45 -26.62
#